data_1064e70dd5435fc5fa0fdee6b255b8a5
#
_entry.id   1064e70dd5435fc5fa0fdee6b255b8a5
#
_cell.length_a   1.000
_cell.length_b   1.000
_cell.length_c   1.000
_cell.angle_alpha   90.00
_cell.angle_beta   90.00
_cell.angle_gamma   90.00
#
_symmetry.space_group_name_H-M   'P 1'
#
loop_
_entity.id
_entity.type
_entity.pdbx_description
1 polymer ?
#
loop_
_entity_poly.entity_id
_entity_poly.type
_entity_poly.pdbx_seq_one_letter_code
_entity_poly.pdbx_strand_id
1 'polypeptide(L)'
;TELINQNLDTEITEDQIYDYYNRNSAEFRLNRDIVQIASVSLPNDSKKKWIFTKLFRDYDSLMIDSLTSLAEKHALSYDFNIQEWRNFEDVINTYDLKVKDNKSFLNEKKFFVVNKDDVYTLVKICDYKLVGDVSPCEMETDRIKYIILSDRKKELLENLYNDLYSKAVQEKAFDVF
;
A
#
# COMPACT_ATOMS: atom_id res chain seq x y z
N THR A 1 30.89 11.27 9.45
CA THR A 1 29.89 10.39 8.76
C THR A 1 30.01 8.94 9.23
N GLU A 2 31.23 8.44 9.43
CA GLU A 2 31.50 7.04 9.77
C GLU A 2 31.07 6.67 11.21
N LEU A 3 31.29 7.55 12.18
CA LEU A 3 30.86 7.38 13.58
C LEU A 3 29.32 7.33 13.74
N ILE A 4 28.59 8.06 12.89
CA ILE A 4 27.12 8.05 12.88
C ILE A 4 26.60 6.72 12.38
N ASN A 5 27.18 6.21 11.29
CA ASN A 5 26.75 4.95 10.69
C ASN A 5 27.04 3.73 11.59
N GLN A 6 28.06 3.82 12.46
CA GLN A 6 28.40 2.74 13.40
C GLN A 6 27.51 2.71 14.64
N ASN A 7 26.92 3.85 15.02
CA ASN A 7 26.13 3.97 16.26
C ASN A 7 24.62 4.16 16.01
N LEU A 8 24.18 4.28 14.74
CA LEU A 8 22.78 4.42 14.42
C LEU A 8 22.10 3.05 14.46
N ASP A 9 21.10 2.90 15.33
CA ASP A 9 20.21 1.75 15.29
C ASP A 9 19.29 1.87 14.07
N THR A 10 19.48 0.96 13.11
CA THR A 10 18.75 0.92 11.84
C THR A 10 17.62 -0.10 11.84
N GLU A 11 17.51 -0.91 12.89
CA GLU A 11 16.41 -1.88 13.01
C GLU A 11 15.12 -1.17 13.42
N ILE A 12 14.07 -1.37 12.63
CA ILE A 12 12.73 -0.81 12.91
C ILE A 12 11.75 -1.97 12.89
N THR A 13 11.05 -2.16 14.01
CA THR A 13 10.04 -3.20 14.16
C THR A 13 8.69 -2.77 13.58
N GLU A 14 7.84 -3.73 13.29
CA GLU A 14 6.45 -3.46 12.84
C GLU A 14 5.67 -2.67 13.89
N ASP A 15 5.86 -2.96 15.19
CA ASP A 15 5.22 -2.22 16.28
C ASP A 15 5.60 -0.74 16.27
N GLN A 16 6.87 -0.40 16.00
CA GLN A 16 7.32 0.99 15.89
C GLN A 16 6.68 1.71 14.71
N ILE A 17 6.49 1.02 13.60
CA ILE A 17 5.80 1.56 12.42
C ILE A 17 4.33 1.84 12.75
N TYR A 18 3.65 0.86 13.35
CA TYR A 18 2.26 0.98 13.75
C TYR A 18 2.03 2.10 14.77
N ASP A 19 2.88 2.19 15.78
CA ASP A 19 2.83 3.23 16.80
C ASP A 19 3.01 4.62 16.19
N TYR A 20 3.99 4.77 15.30
CA TYR A 20 4.21 6.03 14.61
C TYR A 20 3.01 6.42 13.75
N TYR A 21 2.51 5.47 12.94
CA TYR A 21 1.35 5.67 12.10
C TYR A 21 0.12 6.10 12.90
N ASN A 22 -0.20 5.41 13.98
CA ASN A 22 -1.37 5.70 14.81
C ASN A 22 -1.33 7.09 15.43
N ARG A 23 -0.15 7.54 15.87
CA ARG A 23 0.03 8.88 16.44
C ARG A 23 -0.08 10.00 15.39
N ASN A 24 0.29 9.71 14.14
CA ASN A 24 0.44 10.72 13.09
C ASN A 24 -0.47 10.44 11.87
N SER A 25 -1.49 9.59 11.99
CA SER A 25 -2.33 9.14 10.87
C SER A 25 -2.99 10.28 10.09
N ALA A 26 -3.26 11.42 10.74
CA ALA A 26 -3.79 12.60 10.09
C ALA A 26 -2.86 13.24 9.04
N GLU A 27 -1.54 12.95 9.10
CA GLU A 27 -0.54 13.45 8.17
C GLU A 27 -0.41 12.60 6.91
N PHE A 28 -0.91 11.36 6.97
CA PHE A 28 -0.88 10.42 5.86
C PHE A 28 -2.18 10.51 5.06
N ARG A 29 -2.29 11.56 4.21
CA ARG A 29 -3.45 11.77 3.35
C ARG A 29 -3.15 11.33 1.93
N LEU A 30 -4.08 10.57 1.35
CA LEU A 30 -4.01 10.13 -0.03
C LEU A 30 -4.09 11.34 -0.98
N ASN A 31 -3.18 11.37 -1.96
CA ASN A 31 -3.18 12.33 -3.06
C ASN A 31 -3.77 11.73 -4.35
N ARG A 32 -4.24 10.50 -4.31
CA ARG A 32 -4.87 9.75 -5.40
C ARG A 32 -5.87 8.76 -4.86
N ASP A 33 -6.83 8.34 -5.69
CA ASP A 33 -7.76 7.29 -5.37
C ASP A 33 -7.06 5.93 -5.46
N ILE A 34 -7.30 5.07 -4.48
CA ILE A 34 -6.72 3.73 -4.43
C ILE A 34 -7.80 2.68 -4.25
N VAL A 35 -7.52 1.48 -4.75
CA VAL A 35 -8.44 0.35 -4.73
C VAL A 35 -7.73 -0.95 -4.39
N GLN A 36 -8.45 -1.85 -3.77
CA GLN A 36 -8.11 -3.26 -3.68
C GLN A 36 -9.01 -4.02 -4.65
N ILE A 37 -8.44 -4.82 -5.53
CA ILE A 37 -9.20 -5.56 -6.53
C ILE A 37 -8.87 -7.04 -6.53
N ALA A 38 -9.85 -7.84 -6.94
CA ALA A 38 -9.64 -9.21 -7.40
C ALA A 38 -9.96 -9.29 -8.88
N SER A 39 -9.19 -10.05 -9.64
CA SER A 39 -9.44 -10.23 -11.06
C SER A 39 -9.23 -11.67 -11.52
N VAL A 40 -9.97 -12.06 -12.56
CA VAL A 40 -9.78 -13.33 -13.27
C VAL A 40 -10.08 -13.16 -14.75
N SER A 41 -9.18 -13.66 -15.59
CA SER A 41 -9.31 -13.64 -17.05
C SER A 41 -9.57 -15.05 -17.57
N LEU A 42 -10.56 -15.19 -18.41
CA LEU A 42 -11.01 -16.45 -19.00
C LEU A 42 -11.01 -16.33 -20.53
N PRO A 43 -10.83 -17.43 -21.26
CA PRO A 43 -11.15 -17.47 -22.69
C PRO A 43 -12.59 -17.01 -22.92
N ASN A 44 -12.83 -16.24 -24.00
CA ASN A 44 -14.16 -15.71 -24.25
C ASN A 44 -15.20 -16.80 -24.59
N ASP A 45 -14.78 -17.97 -24.97
CA ASP A 45 -15.64 -19.15 -25.23
C ASP A 45 -15.84 -20.04 -23.98
N SER A 46 -15.20 -19.68 -22.84
CA SER A 46 -15.24 -20.48 -21.63
C SER A 46 -16.65 -20.69 -21.10
N LYS A 47 -17.05 -21.96 -20.95
CA LYS A 47 -18.32 -22.38 -20.34
C LYS A 47 -18.37 -22.09 -18.82
N LYS A 48 -17.26 -21.67 -18.22
CA LYS A 48 -17.16 -21.43 -16.77
C LYS A 48 -17.43 -19.97 -16.37
N LYS A 49 -17.62 -19.06 -17.34
CA LYS A 49 -17.90 -17.63 -17.06
C LYS A 49 -18.99 -17.42 -16.01
N TRP A 50 -20.10 -18.18 -16.11
CA TRP A 50 -21.23 -18.03 -15.20
C TRP A 50 -20.86 -18.37 -13.74
N ILE A 51 -20.01 -19.41 -13.53
CA ILE A 51 -19.55 -19.81 -12.20
C ILE A 51 -18.70 -18.69 -11.60
N PHE A 52 -17.68 -18.20 -12.37
CA PHE A 52 -16.83 -17.11 -11.90
C PHE A 52 -17.64 -15.83 -11.66
N THR A 53 -18.58 -15.49 -12.56
CA THR A 53 -19.44 -14.32 -12.37
C THR A 53 -20.26 -14.42 -11.08
N LYS A 54 -20.84 -15.60 -10.80
CA LYS A 54 -21.58 -15.84 -9.57
C LYS A 54 -20.68 -15.70 -8.34
N LEU A 55 -19.52 -16.39 -8.34
CA LEU A 55 -18.56 -16.35 -7.24
C LEU A 55 -18.04 -14.92 -7.00
N PHE A 56 -17.73 -14.17 -8.06
CA PHE A 56 -17.27 -12.77 -7.93
C PHE A 56 -18.37 -11.83 -7.44
N ARG A 57 -19.62 -12.09 -7.75
CA ARG A 57 -20.74 -11.30 -7.22
C ARG A 57 -20.93 -11.54 -5.74
N ASP A 58 -20.94 -12.81 -5.33
CA ASP A 58 -21.23 -13.27 -3.98
C ASP A 58 -19.96 -13.42 -3.13
N TYR A 59 -18.82 -12.89 -3.62
CA TYR A 59 -17.49 -13.05 -3.05
C TYR A 59 -17.45 -12.66 -1.58
N ASP A 60 -17.03 -13.60 -0.77
CA ASP A 60 -16.56 -13.44 0.60
C ASP A 60 -15.09 -13.88 0.67
N SER A 61 -14.28 -13.23 1.51
CA SER A 61 -12.85 -13.53 1.67
C SER A 61 -12.56 -15.01 2.03
N LEU A 62 -13.54 -15.69 2.61
CA LEU A 62 -13.48 -17.13 2.94
C LEU A 62 -13.48 -18.04 1.69
N MET A 63 -13.74 -17.50 0.51
CA MET A 63 -13.83 -18.28 -0.73
C MET A 63 -12.55 -18.23 -1.60
N ILE A 64 -11.50 -17.56 -1.15
CA ILE A 64 -10.26 -17.37 -1.94
C ILE A 64 -9.67 -18.70 -2.38
N ASP A 65 -9.54 -19.67 -1.49
CA ASP A 65 -8.93 -20.98 -1.82
C ASP A 65 -9.73 -21.74 -2.88
N SER A 66 -11.06 -21.69 -2.78
CA SER A 66 -11.95 -22.31 -3.77
C SER A 66 -11.88 -21.60 -5.13
N LEU A 67 -11.81 -20.27 -5.13
CA LEU A 67 -11.62 -19.46 -6.33
C LEU A 67 -10.27 -19.71 -6.98
N THR A 68 -9.22 -19.77 -6.19
CA THR A 68 -7.85 -20.06 -6.66
C THR A 68 -7.79 -21.44 -7.32
N SER A 69 -8.29 -22.48 -6.65
CA SER A 69 -8.33 -23.84 -7.20
C SER A 69 -9.14 -23.94 -8.50
N LEU A 70 -10.20 -23.13 -8.65
CA LEU A 70 -11.00 -23.08 -9.86
C LEU A 70 -10.26 -22.28 -10.95
N ALA A 71 -9.61 -21.19 -10.60
CA ALA A 71 -8.87 -20.35 -11.53
C ALA A 71 -7.63 -21.08 -12.09
N GLU A 72 -6.89 -21.80 -11.29
CA GLU A 72 -5.76 -22.63 -11.71
C GLU A 72 -6.13 -23.63 -12.83
N LYS A 73 -7.37 -24.12 -12.82
CA LYS A 73 -7.84 -25.10 -13.79
C LYS A 73 -8.42 -24.51 -15.07
N HIS A 74 -8.93 -23.27 -15.00
CA HIS A 74 -9.80 -22.73 -16.05
C HIS A 74 -9.48 -21.32 -16.49
N ALA A 75 -8.71 -20.56 -15.72
CA ALA A 75 -8.37 -19.18 -16.05
C ALA A 75 -7.09 -19.09 -16.89
N LEU A 76 -7.00 -18.04 -17.72
CA LEU A 76 -5.77 -17.64 -18.40
C LEU A 76 -4.82 -16.95 -17.43
N SER A 77 -5.39 -16.12 -16.56
CA SER A 77 -4.68 -15.46 -15.47
C SER A 77 -5.66 -15.11 -14.37
N TYR A 78 -5.16 -14.95 -13.17
CA TYR A 78 -5.93 -14.44 -12.03
C TYR A 78 -5.04 -13.69 -11.07
N ASP A 79 -5.66 -12.79 -10.32
CA ASP A 79 -5.04 -12.05 -9.24
C ASP A 79 -6.08 -11.89 -8.12
N PHE A 80 -5.81 -12.53 -7.00
CA PHE A 80 -6.66 -12.53 -5.80
C PHE A 80 -5.95 -11.93 -4.60
N ASN A 81 -4.88 -11.16 -4.83
CA ASN A 81 -4.21 -10.40 -3.78
C ASN A 81 -5.01 -9.17 -3.38
N ILE A 82 -6.10 -9.41 -2.65
CA ILE A 82 -7.04 -8.37 -2.21
C ILE A 82 -6.50 -7.46 -1.11
N GLN A 83 -5.30 -7.72 -0.60
CA GLN A 83 -4.67 -6.85 0.41
C GLN A 83 -3.78 -5.78 -0.23
N GLU A 84 -3.49 -5.91 -1.52
CA GLU A 84 -2.66 -4.95 -2.23
C GLU A 84 -3.46 -3.73 -2.67
N TRP A 85 -3.07 -2.57 -2.17
CA TRP A 85 -3.59 -1.28 -2.61
C TRP A 85 -2.95 -0.86 -3.94
N ARG A 86 -3.76 -0.51 -4.91
CA ARG A 86 -3.36 -0.08 -6.26
C ARG A 86 -3.91 1.30 -6.55
N ASN A 87 -3.15 2.08 -7.32
CA ASN A 87 -3.67 3.34 -7.85
C ASN A 87 -4.86 3.05 -8.77
N PHE A 88 -5.98 3.71 -8.54
CA PHE A 88 -7.19 3.49 -9.36
C PHE A 88 -6.99 3.90 -10.82
N GLU A 89 -6.17 4.90 -11.09
CA GLU A 89 -5.83 5.31 -12.46
C GLU A 89 -5.09 4.21 -13.24
N ASP A 90 -4.22 3.45 -12.58
CA ASP A 90 -3.56 2.30 -13.20
C ASP A 90 -4.56 1.18 -13.53
N VAL A 91 -5.57 0.99 -12.70
CA VAL A 91 -6.67 0.05 -12.96
C VAL A 91 -7.52 0.51 -14.14
N ILE A 92 -7.86 1.81 -14.22
CA ILE A 92 -8.58 2.40 -15.37
C ILE A 92 -7.80 2.14 -16.66
N ASN A 93 -6.50 2.40 -16.66
CA ASN A 93 -5.66 2.23 -17.85
C ASN A 93 -5.48 0.76 -18.22
N THR A 94 -5.29 -0.13 -17.25
CA THR A 94 -5.10 -1.57 -17.48
C THR A 94 -6.33 -2.19 -18.13
N TYR A 95 -7.52 -1.81 -17.67
CA TYR A 95 -8.79 -2.37 -18.14
C TYR A 95 -9.52 -1.49 -19.16
N ASP A 96 -8.92 -0.39 -19.61
CA ASP A 96 -9.50 0.56 -20.57
C ASP A 96 -10.92 1.03 -20.16
N LEU A 97 -11.05 1.40 -18.89
CA LEU A 97 -12.34 1.80 -18.32
C LEU A 97 -12.68 3.24 -18.69
N LYS A 98 -13.94 3.48 -19.07
CA LYS A 98 -14.46 4.83 -19.31
C LYS A 98 -15.09 5.38 -18.04
N VAL A 99 -14.27 5.93 -17.17
CA VAL A 99 -14.68 6.53 -15.90
C VAL A 99 -14.77 8.05 -16.08
N LYS A 100 -15.92 8.65 -15.74
CA LYS A 100 -16.12 10.11 -15.80
C LYS A 100 -15.82 10.75 -14.44
N ASP A 101 -16.21 10.08 -13.37
CA ASP A 101 -16.02 10.50 -11.99
C ASP A 101 -15.68 9.28 -11.15
N ASN A 102 -14.49 9.28 -10.55
CA ASN A 102 -13.97 8.15 -9.79
C ASN A 102 -14.84 7.81 -8.58
N LYS A 103 -15.27 8.85 -7.85
CA LYS A 103 -16.08 8.67 -6.63
C LYS A 103 -17.40 7.99 -6.95
N SER A 104 -18.13 8.46 -7.95
CA SER A 104 -19.39 7.84 -8.36
C SER A 104 -19.17 6.41 -8.85
N PHE A 105 -18.13 6.20 -9.67
CA PHE A 105 -17.80 4.86 -10.16
C PHE A 105 -17.52 3.88 -9.04
N LEU A 106 -16.66 4.23 -8.09
CA LEU A 106 -16.26 3.37 -6.97
C LEU A 106 -17.42 3.12 -6.00
N ASN A 107 -18.31 4.08 -5.81
CA ASN A 107 -19.50 3.90 -4.98
C ASN A 107 -20.51 2.92 -5.60
N GLU A 108 -20.72 3.00 -6.90
CA GLU A 108 -21.76 2.24 -7.61
C GLU A 108 -21.28 0.87 -8.09
N LYS A 109 -20.05 0.79 -8.59
CA LYS A 109 -19.51 -0.40 -9.25
C LYS A 109 -18.67 -1.23 -8.28
N LYS A 110 -19.30 -2.29 -7.76
CA LYS A 110 -18.58 -3.31 -6.99
C LYS A 110 -17.93 -4.38 -7.86
N PHE A 111 -18.33 -4.47 -9.12
CA PHE A 111 -17.93 -5.51 -10.02
C PHE A 111 -18.17 -5.06 -11.47
N PHE A 112 -17.23 -5.37 -12.35
CA PHE A 112 -17.36 -5.10 -13.78
C PHE A 112 -16.69 -6.19 -14.62
N VAL A 113 -17.06 -6.20 -15.91
CA VAL A 113 -16.55 -7.15 -16.91
C VAL A 113 -15.90 -6.37 -18.03
N VAL A 114 -14.73 -6.82 -18.45
CA VAL A 114 -14.01 -6.32 -19.62
C VAL A 114 -13.90 -7.46 -20.64
N ASN A 115 -14.29 -7.18 -21.89
CA ASN A 115 -14.10 -8.09 -23.01
C ASN A 115 -13.12 -7.42 -23.98
N LYS A 116 -11.95 -8.01 -24.15
CA LYS A 116 -10.91 -7.51 -25.04
C LYS A 116 -10.11 -8.68 -25.58
N ASP A 117 -9.79 -8.66 -26.87
CA ASP A 117 -8.90 -9.63 -27.52
C ASP A 117 -9.25 -11.10 -27.23
N ASP A 118 -10.54 -11.45 -27.32
CA ASP A 118 -11.09 -12.77 -27.00
C ASP A 118 -10.88 -13.24 -25.54
N VAL A 119 -10.57 -12.29 -24.64
CA VAL A 119 -10.45 -12.52 -23.20
C VAL A 119 -11.62 -11.88 -22.46
N TYR A 120 -12.24 -12.65 -21.60
CA TYR A 120 -13.29 -12.24 -20.68
C TYR A 120 -12.69 -12.04 -19.29
N THR A 121 -12.52 -10.79 -18.88
CA THR A 121 -11.94 -10.46 -17.56
C THR A 121 -13.01 -9.96 -16.61
N LEU A 122 -13.11 -10.62 -15.48
CA LEU A 122 -13.91 -10.20 -14.35
C LEU A 122 -13.02 -9.43 -13.37
N VAL A 123 -13.48 -8.27 -12.95
CA VAL A 123 -12.79 -7.46 -11.92
C VAL A 123 -13.79 -7.12 -10.83
N LYS A 124 -13.42 -7.37 -9.58
CA LYS A 124 -14.16 -6.95 -8.39
C LYS A 124 -13.36 -5.91 -7.63
N ILE A 125 -14.04 -4.85 -7.24
CA ILE A 125 -13.53 -3.85 -6.30
C ILE A 125 -13.86 -4.37 -4.90
N CYS A 126 -12.82 -4.74 -4.15
CA CYS A 126 -12.96 -5.29 -2.80
C CYS A 126 -13.04 -4.17 -1.76
N ASP A 127 -12.19 -3.15 -1.92
CA ASP A 127 -12.19 -1.95 -1.10
C ASP A 127 -11.65 -0.75 -1.91
N TYR A 128 -11.90 0.47 -1.44
CA TYR A 128 -11.36 1.69 -2.04
C TYR A 128 -11.22 2.80 -1.01
N LYS A 129 -10.32 3.72 -1.29
CA LYS A 129 -10.16 4.99 -0.58
C LYS A 129 -9.99 6.11 -1.59
N LEU A 130 -10.54 7.27 -1.25
CA LEU A 130 -10.53 8.44 -2.13
C LEU A 130 -9.41 9.43 -1.74
N VAL A 131 -9.09 10.32 -2.65
CA VAL A 131 -8.22 11.47 -2.37
C VAL A 131 -8.68 12.17 -1.10
N GLY A 132 -7.74 12.42 -0.17
CA GLY A 132 -8.01 13.06 1.12
C GLY A 132 -8.32 12.10 2.25
N ASP A 133 -8.64 10.82 1.97
CA ASP A 133 -8.75 9.79 3.01
C ASP A 133 -7.40 9.49 3.64
N VAL A 134 -7.41 8.87 4.82
CA VAL A 134 -6.18 8.41 5.46
C VAL A 134 -5.62 7.23 4.68
N SER A 135 -4.34 7.36 4.27
CA SER A 135 -3.59 6.30 3.60
C SER A 135 -3.47 5.07 4.49
N PRO A 136 -3.61 3.85 3.96
CA PRO A 136 -3.33 2.63 4.73
C PRO A 136 -1.89 2.58 5.24
N CYS A 137 -1.69 2.02 6.43
CA CYS A 137 -0.36 1.90 7.05
C CYS A 137 0.64 1.15 6.16
N GLU A 138 0.15 0.14 5.45
CA GLU A 138 0.95 -0.70 4.55
C GLU A 138 1.59 0.13 3.42
N MET A 139 0.90 1.14 2.93
CA MET A 139 1.41 2.03 1.88
C MET A 139 2.40 3.07 2.40
N GLU A 140 2.38 3.37 3.69
CA GLU A 140 3.23 4.38 4.32
C GLU A 140 4.45 3.77 5.02
N THR A 141 4.57 2.45 5.05
CA THR A 141 5.61 1.71 5.77
C THR A 141 7.01 2.23 5.48
N ASP A 142 7.39 2.38 4.21
CA ASP A 142 8.73 2.83 3.84
C ASP A 142 8.96 4.31 4.20
N ARG A 143 7.93 5.14 4.05
CA ARG A 143 7.98 6.54 4.45
C ARG A 143 8.15 6.68 5.96
N ILE A 144 7.41 5.89 6.73
CA ILE A 144 7.50 5.88 8.20
C ILE A 144 8.88 5.41 8.65
N LYS A 145 9.42 4.34 8.06
CA LYS A 145 10.79 3.88 8.32
C LYS A 145 11.80 4.99 8.08
N TYR A 146 11.68 5.69 6.96
CA TYR A 146 12.58 6.80 6.65
C TYR A 146 12.49 7.91 7.69
N ILE A 147 11.30 8.27 8.14
CA ILE A 147 11.10 9.31 9.17
C ILE A 147 11.73 8.88 10.49
N ILE A 148 11.44 7.66 10.97
CA ILE A 148 12.00 7.13 12.22
C ILE A 148 13.53 7.13 12.19
N LEU A 149 14.14 6.68 11.07
CA LEU A 149 15.60 6.70 10.91
C LEU A 149 16.16 8.12 10.89
N SER A 150 15.45 9.04 10.26
CA SER A 150 15.87 10.45 10.22
C SER A 150 15.84 11.09 11.60
N ASP A 151 14.81 10.79 12.39
CA ASP A 151 14.67 11.29 13.77
C ASP A 151 15.76 10.69 14.69
N ARG A 152 16.00 9.39 14.62
CA ARG A 152 17.10 8.72 15.34
C ARG A 152 18.46 9.33 14.99
N LYS A 153 18.70 9.59 13.72
CA LYS A 153 19.95 10.21 13.25
C LYS A 153 20.11 11.63 13.79
N LYS A 154 19.04 12.40 13.82
CA LYS A 154 19.05 13.76 14.38
C LYS A 154 19.35 13.74 15.87
N GLU A 155 18.69 12.89 16.64
CA GLU A 155 18.91 12.72 18.05
C GLU A 155 20.35 12.28 18.38
N LEU A 156 20.89 11.32 17.62
CA LEU A 156 22.28 10.88 17.75
C LEU A 156 23.27 12.03 17.51
N LEU A 157 23.02 12.85 16.49
CA LEU A 157 23.85 14.02 16.20
C LEU A 157 23.80 15.07 17.32
N GLU A 158 22.62 15.35 17.84
CA GLU A 158 22.43 16.29 18.96
C GLU A 158 23.15 15.80 20.21
N ASN A 159 23.06 14.51 20.53
CA ASN A 159 23.75 13.90 21.66
C ASN A 159 25.28 13.96 21.49
N LEU A 160 25.81 13.60 20.32
CA LEU A 160 27.23 13.69 20.02
C LEU A 160 27.74 15.14 20.10
N TYR A 161 26.96 16.09 19.65
CA TYR A 161 27.32 17.52 19.74
C TYR A 161 27.37 18.00 21.19
N ASN A 162 26.40 17.62 22.00
CA ASN A 162 26.34 17.96 23.42
C ASN A 162 27.50 17.32 24.19
N ASP A 163 27.85 16.08 23.91
CA ASP A 163 28.98 15.38 24.50
C ASP A 163 30.32 16.04 24.15
N LEU A 164 30.50 16.39 22.89
CA LEU A 164 31.72 17.11 22.47
C LEU A 164 31.82 18.49 23.10
N TYR A 165 30.70 19.23 23.19
CA TYR A 165 30.67 20.53 23.83
C TYR A 165 31.01 20.41 25.34
N SER A 166 30.41 19.45 26.02
CA SER A 166 30.62 19.21 27.45
C SER A 166 32.08 18.84 27.76
N LYS A 167 32.70 17.98 26.92
CA LYS A 167 34.12 17.63 27.03
C LYS A 167 35.01 18.86 26.81
N ALA A 168 34.74 19.65 25.79
CA ALA A 168 35.52 20.83 25.45
C ALA A 168 35.44 21.89 26.56
N VAL A 169 34.30 22.05 27.24
CA VAL A 169 34.14 22.93 28.40
C VAL A 169 34.91 22.39 29.61
N GLN A 170 34.84 21.08 29.86
CA GLN A 170 35.58 20.45 30.99
C GLN A 170 37.10 20.53 30.81
N GLU A 171 37.59 20.37 29.59
CA GLU A 171 39.01 20.44 29.28
C GLU A 171 39.53 21.88 29.17
N LYS A 172 38.70 22.91 29.47
CA LYS A 172 39.02 24.34 29.28
C LYS A 172 39.60 24.67 27.91
N ALA A 173 39.12 23.94 26.87
CA ALA A 173 39.59 24.09 25.52
C ALA A 173 39.20 25.44 24.89
N PHE A 174 38.23 26.17 25.49
CA PHE A 174 37.95 27.59 25.16
C PHE A 174 37.58 28.39 26.40
N ASP A 175 38.03 29.64 26.46
CA ASP A 175 37.49 30.65 27.37
C ASP A 175 36.16 31.13 26.76
N VAL A 176 35.09 30.98 27.55
CA VAL A 176 33.78 31.55 27.20
C VAL A 176 33.86 33.02 27.59
N PHE A 177 34.01 33.89 26.63
CA PHE A 177 33.92 35.34 26.83
C PHE A 177 32.48 35.79 26.93
#